data_61a80e85c950e0628bc25050cad70d72
#
_entry.id   61a80e85c950e0628bc25050cad70d72
#
_cell.length_a   1.000
_cell.length_b   1.000
_cell.length_c   1.000
_cell.angle_alpha   90.00
_cell.angle_beta   90.00
_cell.angle_gamma   90.00
#
_symmetry.space_group_name_H-M   'P 1'
#
loop_
_entity.id
_entity.type
_entity.pdbx_description
1 polymer ?
#
loop_
_entity_poly.entity_id
_entity_poly.type
_entity_poly.pdbx_seq_one_letter_code
_entity_poly.pdbx_strand_id
1 'polypeptide(L)'
;MKNLVVNSIMNNITKYYNYDDTKLDEIKYGIESLYLTISKTIIILIGCIILKIVKPLLLLFIFYGIIRLTGFGVHAKKSWHCWVTSLLMFIGIPILISIISVNNNIIFITYLICMILMLKYAPADTEKRPLINKNKRTLYKVLTLLITFIYLILSLMLKNQIIINTLYLSIILETIQILPITYKLYGVRYNNYKNYRKGGKKWNYLPLSLLH
;
A
#
# COMPACT_ATOMS: atom_id res chain seq x y z
N MET A 1 15.22 -19.49 -10.56
CA MET A 1 15.37 -18.23 -11.28
C MET A 1 15.75 -17.07 -10.35
N LYS A 2 15.00 -16.76 -9.25
CA LYS A 2 15.38 -15.68 -8.32
C LYS A 2 16.82 -15.78 -7.84
N ASN A 3 17.23 -16.91 -7.28
CA ASN A 3 18.57 -17.09 -6.71
C ASN A 3 19.69 -16.98 -7.76
N LEU A 4 19.43 -17.39 -9.00
CA LEU A 4 20.42 -17.25 -10.10
C LEU A 4 20.67 -15.78 -10.42
N VAL A 5 19.61 -14.99 -10.56
CA VAL A 5 19.73 -13.55 -10.87
C VAL A 5 20.39 -12.81 -9.70
N VAL A 6 19.93 -13.05 -8.47
CA VAL A 6 20.47 -12.40 -7.27
C VAL A 6 21.94 -12.74 -7.09
N ASN A 7 22.32 -14.02 -7.18
CA ASN A 7 23.72 -14.43 -7.04
C ASN A 7 24.63 -13.88 -8.15
N SER A 8 24.13 -13.80 -9.40
CA SER A 8 24.90 -13.20 -10.50
C SER A 8 25.17 -11.72 -10.24
N ILE A 9 24.18 -10.96 -9.76
CA ILE A 9 24.36 -9.54 -9.43
C ILE A 9 25.31 -9.40 -8.23
N MET A 10 25.12 -10.22 -7.17
CA MET A 10 25.96 -10.18 -5.98
C MET A 10 27.41 -10.51 -6.30
N ASN A 11 27.69 -11.52 -7.14
CA ASN A 11 29.04 -11.87 -7.57
C ASN A 11 29.73 -10.71 -8.31
N ASN A 12 28.98 -9.96 -9.14
CA ASN A 12 29.51 -8.77 -9.77
C ASN A 12 29.84 -7.66 -8.77
N ILE A 13 28.96 -7.45 -7.77
CA ILE A 13 29.19 -6.43 -6.75
C ILE A 13 30.43 -6.76 -5.90
N THR A 14 30.55 -8.00 -5.42
CA THR A 14 31.69 -8.44 -4.61
C THR A 14 33.00 -8.44 -5.38
N LYS A 15 32.98 -8.54 -6.71
CA LYS A 15 34.16 -8.47 -7.55
C LYS A 15 34.77 -7.05 -7.61
N TYR A 16 33.92 -6.02 -7.57
CA TYR A 16 34.32 -4.62 -7.75
C TYR A 16 34.35 -3.81 -6.45
N TYR A 17 33.66 -4.26 -5.41
CA TYR A 17 33.50 -3.51 -4.16
C TYR A 17 33.74 -4.41 -2.95
N ASN A 18 34.62 -3.97 -2.04
CA ASN A 18 34.85 -4.59 -0.74
C ASN A 18 33.90 -3.97 0.29
N TYR A 19 32.72 -4.55 0.46
CA TYR A 19 31.79 -4.19 1.51
C TYR A 19 31.89 -5.19 2.67
N ASP A 20 31.56 -4.74 3.89
CA ASP A 20 31.40 -5.62 5.04
C ASP A 20 30.17 -6.55 4.88
N ASP A 21 30.14 -7.65 5.61
CA ASP A 21 29.07 -8.66 5.50
C ASP A 21 27.68 -8.07 5.73
N THR A 22 27.53 -7.13 6.69
CA THR A 22 26.26 -6.47 6.98
C THR A 22 25.74 -5.67 5.78
N LYS A 23 26.65 -4.98 5.08
CA LYS A 23 26.33 -4.21 3.88
C LYS A 23 25.97 -5.11 2.70
N LEU A 24 26.67 -6.23 2.56
CA LEU A 24 26.37 -7.23 1.52
C LEU A 24 24.98 -7.85 1.73
N ASP A 25 24.61 -8.14 2.97
CA ASP A 25 23.27 -8.66 3.30
C ASP A 25 22.17 -7.62 3.02
N GLU A 26 22.41 -6.34 3.31
CA GLU A 26 21.48 -5.25 2.97
C GLU A 26 21.27 -5.13 1.47
N ILE A 27 22.35 -5.16 0.70
CA ILE A 27 22.33 -5.09 -0.77
C ILE A 27 21.57 -6.30 -1.34
N LYS A 28 21.90 -7.50 -0.88
CA LYS A 28 21.24 -8.74 -1.30
C LYS A 28 19.73 -8.68 -1.05
N TYR A 29 19.32 -8.27 0.15
CA TYR A 29 17.91 -8.07 0.48
C TYR A 29 17.23 -7.05 -0.45
N GLY A 30 17.92 -5.94 -0.75
CA GLY A 30 17.43 -4.93 -1.70
C GLY A 30 17.19 -5.50 -3.10
N ILE A 31 18.16 -6.26 -3.63
CA ILE A 31 18.07 -6.91 -4.96
C ILE A 31 16.95 -7.95 -4.99
N GLU A 32 16.82 -8.77 -3.95
CA GLU A 32 15.73 -9.76 -3.83
C GLU A 32 14.36 -9.08 -3.82
N SER A 33 14.23 -7.99 -3.06
CA SER A 33 13.00 -7.21 -2.96
C SER A 33 12.62 -6.58 -4.31
N LEU A 34 13.59 -6.03 -5.03
CA LEU A 34 13.41 -5.47 -6.37
C LEU A 34 12.97 -6.54 -7.37
N TYR A 35 13.66 -7.69 -7.39
CA TYR A 35 13.33 -8.81 -8.26
C TYR A 35 11.87 -9.25 -8.06
N LEU A 36 11.47 -9.47 -6.79
CA LEU A 36 10.09 -9.88 -6.46
C LEU A 36 9.06 -8.82 -6.87
N THR A 37 9.38 -7.54 -6.70
CA THR A 37 8.49 -6.44 -7.06
C THR A 37 8.32 -6.35 -8.58
N ILE A 38 9.44 -6.36 -9.34
CA ILE A 38 9.41 -6.28 -10.81
C ILE A 38 8.69 -7.49 -11.40
N SER A 39 9.03 -8.71 -10.97
CA SER A 39 8.39 -9.93 -11.45
C SER A 39 6.88 -9.92 -11.23
N LYS A 40 6.44 -9.50 -10.03
CA LYS A 40 5.02 -9.37 -9.69
C LYS A 40 4.32 -8.32 -10.57
N THR A 41 4.95 -7.17 -10.79
CA THR A 41 4.38 -6.09 -11.61
C THR A 41 4.20 -6.54 -13.05
N ILE A 42 5.18 -7.26 -13.62
CA ILE A 42 5.10 -7.80 -14.98
C ILE A 42 3.92 -8.78 -15.08
N ILE A 43 3.79 -9.72 -14.13
CA ILE A 43 2.69 -10.70 -14.13
C ILE A 43 1.32 -10.01 -14.07
N ILE A 44 1.18 -9.01 -13.20
CA ILE A 44 -0.06 -8.22 -13.07
C ILE A 44 -0.36 -7.49 -14.39
N LEU A 45 0.64 -6.84 -14.99
CA LEU A 45 0.46 -6.12 -16.26
C LEU A 45 0.03 -7.06 -17.39
N ILE A 46 0.69 -8.22 -17.53
CA ILE A 46 0.31 -9.23 -18.55
C ILE A 46 -1.13 -9.69 -18.32
N GLY A 47 -1.50 -10.02 -17.08
CA GLY A 47 -2.86 -10.39 -16.71
C GLY A 47 -3.89 -9.31 -17.07
N CYS A 48 -3.59 -8.05 -16.79
CA CYS A 48 -4.47 -6.92 -17.10
C CYS A 48 -4.58 -6.64 -18.61
N ILE A 49 -3.51 -6.89 -19.39
CA ILE A 49 -3.54 -6.78 -20.87
C ILE A 49 -4.46 -7.87 -21.44
N ILE A 50 -4.29 -9.13 -21.01
CA ILE A 50 -5.11 -10.25 -21.46
C ILE A 50 -6.60 -10.01 -21.13
N LEU A 51 -6.88 -9.50 -19.93
CA LEU A 51 -8.25 -9.21 -19.47
C LEU A 51 -8.81 -7.88 -20.02
N LYS A 52 -8.03 -7.11 -20.78
CA LYS A 52 -8.39 -5.77 -21.31
C LYS A 52 -8.80 -4.76 -20.23
N ILE A 53 -8.20 -4.84 -19.03
CA ILE A 53 -8.48 -3.97 -17.88
C ILE A 53 -7.32 -3.03 -17.55
N VAL A 54 -6.44 -2.71 -18.50
CA VAL A 54 -5.28 -1.83 -18.29
C VAL A 54 -5.71 -0.41 -17.88
N LYS A 55 -6.76 0.15 -18.51
CA LYS A 55 -7.27 1.49 -18.18
C LYS A 55 -7.77 1.59 -16.74
N PRO A 56 -8.65 0.70 -16.24
CA PRO A 56 -9.01 0.66 -14.82
C PRO A 56 -7.82 0.47 -13.88
N LEU A 57 -6.83 -0.35 -14.25
CA LEU A 57 -5.61 -0.53 -13.46
C LEU A 57 -4.82 0.77 -13.30
N LEU A 58 -4.56 1.50 -14.41
CA LEU A 58 -3.81 2.76 -14.37
C LEU A 58 -4.54 3.83 -13.55
N LEU A 59 -5.85 3.94 -13.72
CA LEU A 59 -6.66 4.86 -12.91
C LEU A 59 -6.61 4.49 -11.43
N LEU A 60 -6.68 3.19 -11.09
CA LEU A 60 -6.54 2.71 -9.72
C LEU A 60 -5.18 3.06 -9.14
N PHE A 61 -4.08 2.89 -9.88
CA PHE A 61 -2.75 3.29 -9.42
C PHE A 61 -2.68 4.78 -9.07
N ILE A 62 -3.29 5.63 -9.88
CA ILE A 62 -3.30 7.08 -9.65
C ILE A 62 -4.15 7.41 -8.41
N PHE A 63 -5.43 7.08 -8.43
CA PHE A 63 -6.37 7.53 -7.37
C PHE A 63 -6.14 6.81 -6.04
N TYR A 64 -5.92 5.51 -6.06
CA TYR A 64 -5.56 4.78 -4.85
C TYR A 64 -4.17 5.19 -4.33
N GLY A 65 -3.20 5.43 -5.22
CA GLY A 65 -1.87 5.91 -4.86
C GLY A 65 -1.92 7.24 -4.13
N ILE A 66 -2.71 8.22 -4.62
CA ILE A 66 -2.84 9.54 -4.01
C ILE A 66 -3.35 9.43 -2.56
N ILE A 67 -4.45 8.68 -2.32
CA ILE A 67 -4.99 8.56 -0.96
C ILE A 67 -4.08 7.73 -0.06
N ARG A 68 -3.41 6.72 -0.60
CA ARG A 68 -2.45 5.88 0.11
C ARG A 68 -1.25 6.64 0.65
N LEU A 69 -0.80 7.71 -0.03
CA LEU A 69 0.30 8.57 0.43
C LEU A 69 -0.03 9.29 1.74
N THR A 70 -1.30 9.54 2.02
CA THR A 70 -1.75 10.26 3.22
C THR A 70 -2.36 9.36 4.28
N GLY A 71 -3.13 8.34 3.88
CA GLY A 71 -3.79 7.39 4.77
C GLY A 71 -2.84 6.35 5.37
N PHE A 72 -1.78 6.00 4.65
CA PHE A 72 -0.82 4.93 4.95
C PHE A 72 -1.47 3.53 4.93
N GLY A 73 -1.50 2.81 6.07
CA GLY A 73 -2.13 1.50 6.20
C GLY A 73 -1.15 0.33 6.19
N VAL A 74 -1.69 -0.86 6.34
CA VAL A 74 -0.94 -2.09 6.56
C VAL A 74 0.02 -2.45 5.42
N HIS A 75 1.17 -3.03 5.79
CA HIS A 75 2.09 -3.72 4.88
C HIS A 75 2.26 -5.17 5.33
N ALA A 76 2.15 -6.11 4.40
CA ALA A 76 2.32 -7.53 4.68
C ALA A 76 3.77 -7.86 5.06
N LYS A 77 3.96 -8.61 6.17
CA LYS A 77 5.27 -9.14 6.57
C LYS A 77 5.65 -10.37 5.75
N LYS A 78 4.69 -11.26 5.49
CA LYS A 78 4.92 -12.51 4.75
C LYS A 78 4.79 -12.29 3.24
N SER A 79 5.75 -12.81 2.47
CA SER A 79 5.81 -12.65 1.02
C SER A 79 4.52 -13.14 0.32
N TRP A 80 3.97 -14.28 0.72
CA TRP A 80 2.75 -14.82 0.11
C TRP A 80 1.50 -13.93 0.36
N HIS A 81 1.37 -13.33 1.57
CA HIS A 81 0.31 -12.35 1.82
C HIS A 81 0.42 -11.16 0.87
N CYS A 82 1.65 -10.68 0.63
CA CYS A 82 1.91 -9.59 -0.31
C CYS A 82 1.49 -9.98 -1.74
N TRP A 83 1.76 -11.21 -2.18
CA TRP A 83 1.37 -11.71 -3.49
C TRP A 83 -0.15 -11.77 -3.65
N VAL A 84 -0.84 -12.46 -2.73
CA VAL A 84 -2.31 -12.60 -2.77
C VAL A 84 -2.99 -11.23 -2.75
N THR A 85 -2.58 -10.35 -1.82
CA THR A 85 -3.15 -9.01 -1.73
C THR A 85 -2.92 -8.21 -3.01
N SER A 86 -1.71 -8.28 -3.59
CA SER A 86 -1.43 -7.55 -4.83
C SER A 86 -2.24 -8.06 -6.01
N LEU A 87 -2.44 -9.37 -6.15
CA LEU A 87 -3.28 -9.94 -7.20
C LEU A 87 -4.74 -9.50 -7.02
N LEU A 88 -5.28 -9.60 -5.80
CA LEU A 88 -6.64 -9.17 -5.51
C LEU A 88 -6.83 -7.67 -5.77
N MET A 89 -5.87 -6.84 -5.37
CA MET A 89 -5.96 -5.39 -5.55
C MET A 89 -5.76 -4.96 -7.00
N PHE A 90 -4.78 -5.51 -7.70
CA PHE A 90 -4.37 -5.00 -9.02
C PHE A 90 -4.90 -5.82 -10.22
N ILE A 91 -5.61 -6.91 -9.96
CA ILE A 91 -6.41 -7.62 -10.98
C ILE A 91 -7.88 -7.63 -10.56
N GLY A 92 -8.19 -8.05 -9.33
CA GLY A 92 -9.59 -8.17 -8.87
C GLY A 92 -10.32 -6.84 -8.84
N ILE A 93 -9.72 -5.78 -8.31
CA ILE A 93 -10.37 -4.46 -8.25
C ILE A 93 -10.55 -3.83 -9.64
N PRO A 94 -9.58 -3.84 -10.57
CA PRO A 94 -9.80 -3.39 -11.96
C PRO A 94 -10.93 -4.14 -12.68
N ILE A 95 -11.10 -5.44 -12.43
CA ILE A 95 -12.27 -6.17 -12.94
C ILE A 95 -13.55 -5.59 -12.34
N LEU A 96 -13.62 -5.43 -11.02
CA LEU A 96 -14.78 -4.84 -10.35
C LEU A 96 -15.09 -3.43 -10.88
N ILE A 97 -14.08 -2.58 -11.07
CA ILE A 97 -14.25 -1.23 -11.66
C ILE A 97 -14.96 -1.30 -13.01
N SER A 98 -14.67 -2.35 -13.82
CA SER A 98 -15.20 -2.49 -15.17
C SER A 98 -16.63 -2.99 -15.20
N ILE A 99 -17.09 -3.74 -14.19
CA ILE A 99 -18.37 -4.44 -14.21
C ILE A 99 -19.43 -3.83 -13.29
N ILE A 100 -19.04 -3.13 -12.22
CA ILE A 100 -20.02 -2.58 -11.28
C ILE A 100 -20.67 -1.30 -11.82
N SER A 101 -21.92 -1.07 -11.39
CA SER A 101 -22.62 0.21 -11.53
C SER A 101 -23.22 0.54 -10.19
N VAL A 102 -22.75 1.64 -9.57
CA VAL A 102 -23.15 2.04 -8.22
C VAL A 102 -24.03 3.28 -8.28
N ASN A 103 -25.16 3.24 -7.57
CA ASN A 103 -26.09 4.36 -7.46
C ASN A 103 -25.48 5.48 -6.58
N ASN A 104 -25.77 6.74 -6.93
CA ASN A 104 -25.28 7.93 -6.20
C ASN A 104 -25.62 7.90 -4.69
N ASN A 105 -26.77 7.38 -4.31
CA ASN A 105 -27.14 7.24 -2.88
C ASN A 105 -26.22 6.27 -2.14
N ILE A 106 -25.88 5.14 -2.78
CA ILE A 106 -24.95 4.15 -2.20
C ILE A 106 -23.55 4.76 -2.12
N ILE A 107 -23.11 5.47 -3.17
CA ILE A 107 -21.83 6.18 -3.17
C ILE A 107 -21.77 7.13 -1.96
N PHE A 108 -22.78 8.01 -1.83
CA PHE A 108 -22.81 9.01 -0.76
C PHE A 108 -22.75 8.38 0.65
N ILE A 109 -23.60 7.36 0.91
CA ILE A 109 -23.64 6.67 2.21
C ILE A 109 -22.28 5.99 2.49
N THR A 110 -21.70 5.30 1.50
CA THR A 110 -20.42 4.62 1.68
C THR A 110 -19.29 5.61 1.99
N TYR A 111 -19.24 6.75 1.29
CA TYR A 111 -18.24 7.79 1.57
C TYR A 111 -18.40 8.36 2.97
N LEU A 112 -19.62 8.56 3.47
CA LEU A 112 -19.86 9.01 4.86
C LEU A 112 -19.29 7.99 5.86
N ILE A 113 -19.59 6.71 5.67
CA ILE A 113 -19.06 5.63 6.54
C ILE A 113 -17.54 5.61 6.49
N CYS A 114 -16.94 5.65 5.28
CA CYS A 114 -15.50 5.65 5.11
C CYS A 114 -14.85 6.88 5.76
N MET A 115 -15.47 8.06 5.64
CA MET A 115 -14.99 9.30 6.25
C MET A 115 -14.97 9.22 7.77
N ILE A 116 -16.03 8.66 8.40
CA ILE A 116 -16.08 8.42 9.85
C ILE A 116 -14.97 7.46 10.28
N LEU A 117 -14.75 6.38 9.52
CA LEU A 117 -13.68 5.41 9.82
C LEU A 117 -12.30 6.04 9.66
N MET A 118 -12.10 6.85 8.61
CA MET A 118 -10.83 7.58 8.40
C MET A 118 -10.58 8.64 9.47
N LEU A 119 -11.60 9.35 9.93
CA LEU A 119 -11.50 10.25 11.07
C LEU A 119 -10.96 9.55 12.32
N LYS A 120 -11.37 8.31 12.54
CA LYS A 120 -10.97 7.52 13.72
C LYS A 120 -9.60 6.86 13.55
N TYR A 121 -9.30 6.30 12.38
CA TYR A 121 -8.18 5.38 12.18
C TYR A 121 -7.04 5.92 11.32
N ALA A 122 -7.25 6.92 10.46
CA ALA A 122 -6.20 7.53 9.66
C ALA A 122 -5.38 8.56 10.47
N PRO A 123 -4.09 8.75 10.11
CA PRO A 123 -3.26 7.87 9.31
C PRO A 123 -2.83 6.64 10.10
N ALA A 124 -2.81 5.46 9.45
CA ALA A 124 -2.43 4.20 10.09
C ALA A 124 -0.98 3.86 9.80
N ASP A 125 -0.10 4.11 10.78
CA ASP A 125 1.34 3.92 10.67
C ASP A 125 1.78 2.46 10.61
N THR A 126 3.01 2.21 10.15
CA THR A 126 3.61 0.88 10.08
C THR A 126 4.84 0.80 10.98
N GLU A 127 5.28 -0.42 11.32
CA GLU A 127 6.52 -0.65 12.08
C GLU A 127 7.74 -0.03 11.38
N LYS A 128 7.79 -0.06 10.03
CA LYS A 128 8.88 0.51 9.23
C LYS A 128 8.82 2.03 9.11
N ARG A 129 7.64 2.64 9.27
CA ARG A 129 7.42 4.10 9.16
C ARG A 129 6.48 4.58 10.27
N PRO A 130 6.94 4.60 11.54
CA PRO A 130 6.13 5.08 12.64
C PRO A 130 5.98 6.60 12.56
N LEU A 131 4.75 7.10 12.63
CA LEU A 131 4.44 8.53 12.61
C LEU A 131 4.53 9.14 14.02
N ILE A 132 5.74 9.32 14.53
CA ILE A 132 6.02 9.79 15.89
C ILE A 132 5.56 11.24 16.08
N ASN A 133 5.78 12.10 15.08
CA ASN A 133 5.47 13.52 15.15
C ASN A 133 3.95 13.75 15.09
N LYS A 134 3.39 14.37 16.15
CA LYS A 134 1.96 14.66 16.30
C LYS A 134 1.45 15.58 15.16
N ASN A 135 2.21 16.62 14.84
CA ASN A 135 1.81 17.60 13.80
C ASN A 135 1.71 16.93 12.41
N LYS A 136 2.69 16.08 12.07
CA LYS A 136 2.65 15.32 10.82
C LYS A 136 1.45 14.37 10.78
N ARG A 137 1.11 13.70 11.89
CA ARG A 137 -0.09 12.84 11.95
C ARG A 137 -1.37 13.63 11.74
N THR A 138 -1.50 14.80 12.38
CA THR A 138 -2.66 15.67 12.19
C THR A 138 -2.74 16.15 10.74
N LEU A 139 -1.62 16.57 10.16
CA LEU A 139 -1.55 16.99 8.76
C LEU A 139 -2.02 15.87 7.81
N TYR A 140 -1.46 14.67 7.94
CA TYR A 140 -1.84 13.53 7.11
C TYR A 140 -3.31 13.14 7.28
N LYS A 141 -3.84 13.21 8.50
CA LYS A 141 -5.27 12.99 8.75
C LYS A 141 -6.14 14.00 7.99
N VAL A 142 -5.82 15.30 8.09
CA VAL A 142 -6.56 16.35 7.38
C VAL A 142 -6.47 16.15 5.86
N LEU A 143 -5.28 15.86 5.34
CA LEU A 143 -5.09 15.58 3.92
C LEU A 143 -5.91 14.37 3.44
N THR A 144 -5.92 13.27 4.21
CA THR A 144 -6.72 12.08 3.88
C THR A 144 -8.21 12.41 3.80
N LEU A 145 -8.73 13.16 4.77
CA LEU A 145 -10.13 13.57 4.78
C LEU A 145 -10.47 14.51 3.63
N LEU A 146 -9.57 15.46 3.32
CA LEU A 146 -9.74 16.38 2.22
C LEU A 146 -9.76 15.64 0.87
N ILE A 147 -8.83 14.71 0.65
CA ILE A 147 -8.82 13.87 -0.55
C ILE A 147 -10.10 13.05 -0.64
N THR A 148 -10.55 12.45 0.47
CA THR A 148 -11.81 11.68 0.50
C THR A 148 -13.01 12.54 0.14
N PHE A 149 -13.07 13.77 0.63
CA PHE A 149 -14.13 14.72 0.32
C PHE A 149 -14.11 15.16 -1.15
N ILE A 150 -12.91 15.43 -1.71
CA ILE A 150 -12.74 15.74 -3.13
C ILE A 150 -13.22 14.55 -3.99
N TYR A 151 -12.87 13.32 -3.62
CA TYR A 151 -13.28 12.13 -4.34
C TYR A 151 -14.80 11.92 -4.30
N LEU A 152 -15.46 12.24 -3.18
CA LEU A 152 -16.92 12.25 -3.09
C LEU A 152 -17.54 13.22 -4.10
N ILE A 153 -17.07 14.48 -4.11
CA ILE A 153 -17.57 15.50 -5.05
C ILE A 153 -17.36 15.03 -6.50
N LEU A 154 -16.16 14.57 -6.85
CA LEU A 154 -15.87 14.07 -8.19
C LEU A 154 -16.76 12.88 -8.56
N SER A 155 -16.99 11.96 -7.63
CA SER A 155 -17.84 10.78 -7.88
C SER A 155 -19.30 11.15 -8.15
N LEU A 156 -19.79 12.26 -7.58
CA LEU A 156 -21.17 12.72 -7.79
C LEU A 156 -21.31 13.61 -9.03
N MET A 157 -20.24 14.32 -9.45
CA MET A 157 -20.27 15.25 -10.57
C MET A 157 -19.91 14.62 -11.92
N LEU A 158 -19.06 13.61 -11.92
CA LEU A 158 -18.57 12.98 -13.15
C LEU A 158 -19.64 12.07 -13.76
N LYS A 159 -19.57 11.91 -15.10
CA LYS A 159 -20.45 11.01 -15.86
C LYS A 159 -19.77 9.71 -16.28
N ASN A 160 -18.43 9.66 -16.19
CA ASN A 160 -17.67 8.49 -16.62
C ASN A 160 -17.67 7.41 -15.53
N GLN A 161 -18.40 6.33 -15.76
CA GLN A 161 -18.61 5.26 -14.80
C GLN A 161 -17.29 4.60 -14.33
N ILE A 162 -16.30 4.43 -15.23
CA ILE A 162 -15.01 3.83 -14.85
C ILE A 162 -14.27 4.71 -13.84
N ILE A 163 -14.30 6.05 -14.02
CA ILE A 163 -13.64 6.97 -13.09
C ILE A 163 -14.39 6.98 -11.75
N ILE A 164 -15.72 7.03 -11.76
CA ILE A 164 -16.57 7.00 -10.56
C ILE A 164 -16.28 5.73 -9.75
N ASN A 165 -16.31 4.56 -10.40
CA ASN A 165 -16.04 3.28 -9.76
C ASN A 165 -14.62 3.20 -9.20
N THR A 166 -13.64 3.81 -9.90
CA THR A 166 -12.25 3.83 -9.44
C THR A 166 -12.10 4.67 -8.17
N LEU A 167 -12.67 5.87 -8.14
CA LEU A 167 -12.68 6.74 -6.96
C LEU A 167 -13.36 6.03 -5.78
N TYR A 168 -14.53 5.47 -6.01
CA TYR A 168 -15.33 4.75 -5.03
C TYR A 168 -14.58 3.56 -4.41
N LEU A 169 -14.03 2.68 -5.26
CA LEU A 169 -13.29 1.51 -4.78
C LEU A 169 -11.95 1.87 -4.14
N SER A 170 -11.29 2.95 -4.59
CA SER A 170 -10.05 3.45 -3.96
C SER A 170 -10.27 3.85 -2.51
N ILE A 171 -11.38 4.52 -2.19
CA ILE A 171 -11.72 4.91 -0.82
C ILE A 171 -12.03 3.69 0.04
N ILE A 172 -12.80 2.73 -0.47
CA ILE A 172 -13.10 1.49 0.24
C ILE A 172 -11.81 0.72 0.56
N LEU A 173 -10.94 0.56 -0.45
CA LEU A 173 -9.66 -0.12 -0.28
C LEU A 173 -8.79 0.53 0.79
N GLU A 174 -8.65 1.85 0.74
CA GLU A 174 -7.86 2.58 1.74
C GLU A 174 -8.48 2.43 3.12
N THR A 175 -9.80 2.56 3.23
CA THR A 175 -10.50 2.38 4.50
C THR A 175 -10.24 0.99 5.10
N ILE A 176 -10.35 -0.08 4.30
CA ILE A 176 -10.05 -1.45 4.75
C ILE A 176 -8.60 -1.57 5.24
N GLN A 177 -7.66 -0.96 4.53
CA GLN A 177 -6.23 -1.07 4.83
C GLN A 177 -5.78 -0.33 6.09
N ILE A 178 -6.52 0.69 6.54
CA ILE A 178 -6.23 1.42 7.78
C ILE A 178 -6.92 0.83 9.01
N LEU A 179 -7.87 -0.10 8.85
CA LEU A 179 -8.60 -0.69 9.98
C LEU A 179 -7.70 -1.56 10.87
N PRO A 180 -7.86 -1.50 12.20
CA PRO A 180 -7.11 -2.35 13.14
C PRO A 180 -7.31 -3.85 12.90
N ILE A 181 -8.48 -4.26 12.40
CA ILE A 181 -8.77 -5.66 12.08
C ILE A 181 -7.86 -6.17 10.96
N THR A 182 -7.59 -5.34 9.95
CA THR A 182 -6.68 -5.68 8.85
C THR A 182 -5.26 -5.86 9.37
N TYR A 183 -4.79 -5.02 10.28
CA TYR A 183 -3.50 -5.18 10.94
C TYR A 183 -3.41 -6.51 11.71
N LYS A 184 -4.49 -6.88 12.42
CA LYS A 184 -4.57 -8.17 13.13
C LYS A 184 -4.50 -9.36 12.15
N LEU A 185 -5.21 -9.31 11.03
CA LEU A 185 -5.19 -10.35 10.00
C LEU A 185 -3.80 -10.55 9.39
N TYR A 186 -3.04 -9.45 9.20
CA TYR A 186 -1.67 -9.51 8.69
C TYR A 186 -0.62 -9.83 9.76
N GLY A 187 -1.01 -9.97 11.03
CA GLY A 187 -0.10 -10.23 12.14
C GLY A 187 0.88 -9.07 12.40
N VAL A 188 0.49 -7.82 12.10
CA VAL A 188 1.29 -6.61 12.29
C VAL A 188 0.72 -5.72 13.37
N ARG A 189 1.58 -4.99 14.06
CA ARG A 189 1.16 -4.08 15.13
C ARG A 189 0.49 -2.83 14.57
N TYR A 190 -0.58 -2.41 15.21
CA TYR A 190 -1.28 -1.16 14.96
C TYR A 190 -0.82 -0.05 15.92
N ASN A 191 -0.84 1.22 15.51
CA ASN A 191 -0.40 2.39 16.31
C ASN A 191 1.04 2.28 16.80
N ASN A 192 1.97 1.96 15.91
CA ASN A 192 3.37 1.74 16.22
C ASN A 192 4.05 2.97 16.88
N TYR A 193 3.62 4.18 16.55
CA TYR A 193 4.12 5.43 17.16
C TYR A 193 4.02 5.46 18.69
N LYS A 194 3.07 4.72 19.29
CA LYS A 194 2.89 4.67 20.75
C LYS A 194 4.10 4.01 21.45
N ASN A 195 4.73 3.05 20.81
CA ASN A 195 5.88 2.33 21.36
C ASN A 195 7.12 3.22 21.41
N TYR A 196 7.26 4.17 20.47
CA TYR A 196 8.37 5.13 20.44
C TYR A 196 8.19 6.28 21.43
N ARG A 197 6.96 6.59 21.82
CA ARG A 197 6.67 7.63 22.81
C ARG A 197 6.99 7.20 24.24
N LYS A 198 6.82 5.89 24.56
CA LYS A 198 7.01 5.36 25.92
C LYS A 198 8.46 5.02 26.28
N GLY A 199 9.36 4.95 25.33
CA GLY A 199 10.66 4.33 25.57
C GLY A 199 11.88 5.08 25.08
N GLY A 200 11.90 6.40 24.86
CA GLY A 200 13.17 7.14 24.61
C GLY A 200 14.19 6.47 23.67
N LYS A 201 13.85 5.38 23.00
CA LYS A 201 14.76 4.62 22.14
C LYS A 201 15.05 5.41 20.89
N LYS A 202 16.25 5.98 20.83
CA LYS A 202 16.90 6.41 19.59
C LYS A 202 16.78 5.27 18.56
N TRP A 203 16.61 5.65 17.30
CA TRP A 203 16.71 4.77 16.14
C TRP A 203 18.05 4.02 16.16
N ASN A 204 18.10 2.87 16.78
CA ASN A 204 19.04 1.84 16.40
C ASN A 204 18.31 1.03 15.35
N TYR A 205 18.83 1.02 14.13
CA TYR A 205 18.38 0.14 13.05
C TYR A 205 18.18 -1.24 13.63
N LEU A 206 16.96 -1.78 13.55
CA LEU A 206 16.73 -3.19 13.92
C LEU A 206 17.66 -4.03 13.04
N PRO A 207 18.52 -4.86 13.65
CA PRO A 207 19.35 -5.76 12.85
C PRO A 207 18.43 -6.66 12.00
N LEU A 208 18.77 -6.80 10.75
CA LEU A 208 18.05 -7.59 9.73
C LEU A 208 17.85 -9.07 10.12
N SER A 209 18.56 -9.56 11.13
CA SER A 209 18.48 -10.92 11.67
C SER A 209 17.11 -11.32 12.30
N LEU A 210 16.18 -10.38 12.49
CA LEU A 210 14.83 -10.65 13.04
C LEU A 210 13.73 -10.72 11.97
N LEU A 211 14.10 -10.78 10.69
CA LEU A 211 13.17 -10.82 9.55
C LEU A 211 13.01 -12.20 8.91
N HIS A 212 13.43 -13.25 9.62
CA HIS A 212 13.17 -14.65 9.22
C HIS A 212 11.81 -15.15 9.71
#